data_f3076491a56fc2444d134c314a295b32
#
_entry.id   f3076491a56fc2444d134c314a295b32
#
_cell.length_a   1.000
_cell.length_b   1.000
_cell.length_c   1.000
_cell.angle_alpha   90.00
_cell.angle_beta   90.00
_cell.angle_gamma   90.00
#
_symmetry.space_group_name_H-M   'P 1'
#
loop_
_entity.id
_entity.type
_entity.pdbx_description
1 polymer ?
#
loop_
_entity_poly.entity_id
_entity_poly.type
_entity_poly.pdbx_seq_one_letter_code
_entity_poly.pdbx_strand_id
1 'polypeptide(L)'
;LAVELSVSRNTVIYAYEQLVTEGYIESKQGSGFYVSVEQPEHFLSLSQSNSVQDAKIQQTVSKLSANIAKPNDINRSFAPGVPDLDAFPFAKWQRLLQRHSTRQNIAGNQEVQGSLALREALSGYLASSRSVHCSADRIIITAGAQQAISIGLMATLAMGDKILVEEPGYRQVHKIIDLLRLELDGVS
;
A
#
# COMPACT_ATOMS: atom_id res chain seq x y z
N LEU A 1 -12.11 32.89 -25.03
CA LEU A 1 -11.96 31.90 -23.93
C LEU A 1 -11.07 32.43 -22.79
N ALA A 2 -9.82 32.89 -23.02
CA ALA A 2 -8.96 33.44 -21.96
C ALA A 2 -9.61 34.63 -21.23
N VAL A 3 -10.19 35.55 -21.99
CA VAL A 3 -10.92 36.72 -21.45
C VAL A 3 -12.18 36.29 -20.70
N GLU A 4 -12.96 35.36 -21.23
CA GLU A 4 -14.18 34.83 -20.62
C GLU A 4 -13.90 34.12 -19.30
N LEU A 5 -12.80 33.33 -19.25
CA LEU A 5 -12.40 32.58 -18.04
C LEU A 5 -11.55 33.40 -17.08
N SER A 6 -11.23 34.67 -17.40
CA SER A 6 -10.39 35.54 -16.58
C SER A 6 -9.01 34.93 -16.24
N VAL A 7 -8.44 34.18 -17.17
CA VAL A 7 -7.12 33.54 -17.04
C VAL A 7 -6.13 34.06 -18.08
N SER A 8 -4.84 33.82 -17.88
CA SER A 8 -3.82 34.22 -18.85
C SER A 8 -3.94 33.43 -20.15
N ARG A 9 -3.58 34.06 -21.28
CA ARG A 9 -3.52 33.38 -22.58
C ARG A 9 -2.63 32.14 -22.55
N ASN A 10 -1.52 32.22 -21.83
CA ASN A 10 -0.57 31.12 -21.71
C ASN A 10 -1.16 29.93 -20.93
N THR A 11 -1.99 30.18 -19.92
CA THR A 11 -2.69 29.13 -19.19
C THR A 11 -3.63 28.34 -20.11
N VAL A 12 -4.33 29.03 -21.00
CA VAL A 12 -5.21 28.39 -21.99
C VAL A 12 -4.41 27.57 -22.99
N ILE A 13 -3.30 28.13 -23.51
CA ILE A 13 -2.41 27.42 -24.47
C ILE A 13 -1.90 26.13 -23.81
N TYR A 14 -1.38 26.20 -22.60
CA TYR A 14 -0.86 25.05 -21.89
C TYR A 14 -1.93 23.96 -21.66
N ALA A 15 -3.16 24.37 -21.28
CA ALA A 15 -4.26 23.42 -21.13
C ALA A 15 -4.61 22.70 -22.45
N TYR A 16 -4.61 23.43 -23.57
CA TYR A 16 -4.85 22.83 -24.89
C TYR A 16 -3.73 21.89 -25.32
N GLU A 17 -2.46 22.24 -25.09
CA GLU A 17 -1.31 21.37 -25.34
C GLU A 17 -1.39 20.08 -24.51
N GLN A 18 -1.81 20.19 -23.27
CA GLN A 18 -2.01 19.01 -22.42
C GLN A 18 -3.13 18.11 -22.95
N LEU A 19 -4.28 18.67 -23.31
CA LEU A 19 -5.39 17.92 -23.90
C LEU A 19 -5.04 17.25 -25.22
N VAL A 20 -4.18 17.86 -26.04
CA VAL A 20 -3.64 17.23 -27.27
C VAL A 20 -2.73 16.07 -26.92
N THR A 21 -1.84 16.25 -25.93
CA THR A 21 -0.90 15.22 -25.49
C THR A 21 -1.62 14.01 -24.89
N GLU A 22 -2.70 14.25 -24.18
CA GLU A 22 -3.55 13.21 -23.58
C GLU A 22 -4.54 12.58 -24.59
N GLY A 23 -4.62 13.12 -25.83
CA GLY A 23 -5.43 12.55 -26.92
C GLY A 23 -6.93 12.92 -26.88
N TYR A 24 -7.34 13.86 -26.03
CA TYR A 24 -8.73 14.31 -25.96
C TYR A 24 -9.14 15.23 -27.11
N ILE A 25 -8.16 15.97 -27.65
CA ILE A 25 -8.36 16.88 -28.79
C ILE A 25 -7.26 16.72 -29.83
N GLU A 26 -7.61 17.01 -31.07
CA GLU A 26 -6.68 17.03 -32.20
C GLU A 26 -6.55 18.43 -32.76
N SER A 27 -5.33 18.83 -33.11
CA SER A 27 -5.05 20.10 -33.78
C SER A 27 -5.06 19.90 -35.30
N LYS A 28 -5.88 20.67 -36.05
CA LYS A 28 -5.86 20.69 -37.49
C LYS A 28 -5.31 22.02 -37.97
N GLN A 29 -4.24 21.96 -38.76
CA GLN A 29 -3.55 23.15 -39.28
C GLN A 29 -4.50 24.05 -40.07
N GLY A 30 -4.66 25.30 -39.61
CA GLY A 30 -5.53 26.29 -40.21
C GLY A 30 -7.02 26.20 -39.82
N SER A 31 -7.44 25.22 -39.02
CA SER A 31 -8.84 24.98 -38.73
C SER A 31 -9.16 24.94 -37.20
N GLY A 32 -8.14 24.89 -36.34
CA GLY A 32 -8.30 24.92 -34.90
C GLY A 32 -8.21 23.55 -34.22
N PHE A 33 -8.84 23.42 -33.06
CA PHE A 33 -8.85 22.19 -32.25
C PHE A 33 -10.23 21.52 -32.33
N TYR A 34 -10.21 20.20 -32.41
CA TYR A 34 -11.42 19.36 -32.47
C TYR A 34 -11.36 18.29 -31.38
N VAL A 35 -12.50 17.96 -30.82
CA VAL A 35 -12.58 16.84 -29.87
C VAL A 35 -12.31 15.54 -30.63
N SER A 36 -11.42 14.70 -30.09
CA SER A 36 -11.10 13.39 -30.66
C SER A 36 -12.35 12.50 -30.65
N VAL A 37 -12.63 11.83 -31.74
CA VAL A 37 -13.79 10.92 -31.87
C VAL A 37 -13.60 9.67 -31.00
N GLU A 38 -12.35 9.26 -30.83
CA GLU A 38 -11.95 8.15 -29.97
C GLU A 38 -11.39 8.73 -28.67
N GLN A 39 -12.21 8.75 -27.62
CA GLN A 39 -11.75 9.18 -26.29
C GLN A 39 -10.81 8.14 -25.72
N PRO A 40 -9.67 8.53 -25.09
CA PRO A 40 -8.71 7.60 -24.50
C PRO A 40 -9.33 6.60 -23.52
N GLU A 41 -10.41 6.99 -22.85
CA GLU A 41 -11.16 6.14 -21.93
C GLU A 41 -11.87 4.95 -22.62
N HIS A 42 -12.17 5.05 -23.94
CA HIS A 42 -12.73 3.92 -24.70
C HIS A 42 -11.73 2.76 -24.85
N PHE A 43 -10.42 3.01 -24.80
CA PHE A 43 -9.42 1.95 -24.77
C PHE A 43 -9.35 1.23 -23.43
N LEU A 44 -9.86 1.85 -22.35
CA LEU A 44 -9.96 1.26 -21.02
C LEU A 44 -11.27 0.52 -20.80
N SER A 45 -12.26 0.69 -21.67
CA SER A 45 -13.44 -0.18 -21.67
C SER A 45 -13.03 -1.54 -22.25
N LEU A 46 -12.50 -2.39 -21.35
CA LEU A 46 -12.38 -3.82 -21.60
C LEU A 46 -13.74 -4.30 -22.07
N SER A 47 -13.80 -4.82 -23.30
CA SER A 47 -14.98 -5.48 -23.83
C SER A 47 -15.57 -6.34 -22.72
N GLN A 48 -16.82 -6.12 -22.35
CA GLN A 48 -17.54 -7.01 -21.44
C GLN A 48 -17.64 -8.38 -22.12
N SER A 49 -16.60 -9.17 -22.03
CA SER A 49 -16.69 -10.58 -22.34
C SER A 49 -17.47 -11.22 -21.19
N ASN A 50 -18.75 -11.42 -21.40
CA ASN A 50 -19.61 -12.24 -20.53
C ASN A 50 -19.12 -13.68 -20.55
N SER A 51 -18.03 -13.97 -19.86
CA SER A 51 -17.52 -15.32 -19.69
C SER A 51 -17.75 -15.80 -18.25
N VAL A 52 -17.93 -17.09 -18.11
CA VAL A 52 -18.07 -17.77 -16.80
C VAL A 52 -16.87 -17.47 -15.87
N GLN A 53 -15.74 -17.01 -16.43
CA GLN A 53 -14.57 -16.58 -15.69
C GLN A 53 -14.81 -15.29 -14.90
N ASP A 54 -15.57 -14.32 -15.44
CA ASP A 54 -15.86 -13.06 -14.76
C ASP A 54 -16.70 -13.27 -13.50
N ALA A 55 -17.65 -14.21 -13.54
CA ALA A 55 -18.45 -14.57 -12.38
C ALA A 55 -17.60 -15.18 -11.24
N LYS A 56 -16.60 -16.00 -11.58
CA LYS A 56 -15.64 -16.54 -10.60
C LYS A 56 -14.76 -15.47 -10.00
N ILE A 57 -14.26 -14.55 -10.81
CA ILE A 57 -13.43 -13.42 -10.36
C ILE A 57 -14.25 -12.50 -9.45
N GLN A 58 -15.48 -12.16 -9.84
CA GLN A 58 -16.37 -11.33 -9.01
C GLN A 58 -16.72 -12.01 -7.68
N GLN A 59 -16.95 -13.31 -7.65
CA GLN A 59 -17.19 -14.05 -6.41
C GLN A 59 -15.94 -14.07 -5.50
N THR A 60 -14.75 -14.19 -6.09
CA THR A 60 -13.49 -14.16 -5.34
C THR A 60 -13.23 -12.76 -4.78
N VAL A 61 -13.42 -11.71 -5.59
CA VAL A 61 -13.29 -10.32 -5.15
C VAL A 61 -14.33 -9.97 -4.09
N SER A 62 -15.57 -10.43 -4.21
CA SER A 62 -16.60 -10.18 -3.20
C SER A 62 -16.31 -10.89 -1.87
N LYS A 63 -15.73 -12.10 -1.91
CA LYS A 63 -15.28 -12.81 -0.71
C LYS A 63 -14.08 -12.11 -0.05
N LEU A 64 -13.14 -11.60 -0.85
CA LEU A 64 -12.02 -10.80 -0.36
C LEU A 64 -12.50 -9.48 0.25
N SER A 65 -13.43 -8.77 -0.40
CA SER A 65 -13.97 -7.51 0.12
C SER A 65 -14.87 -7.70 1.34
N ALA A 66 -15.62 -8.78 1.44
CA ALA A 66 -16.40 -9.12 2.64
C ALA A 66 -15.50 -9.39 3.86
N ASN A 67 -14.26 -9.85 3.63
CA ASN A 67 -13.24 -10.05 4.65
C ASN A 67 -12.41 -8.81 4.98
N ILE A 68 -12.56 -7.72 4.22
CA ILE A 68 -12.01 -6.42 4.62
C ILE A 68 -12.87 -5.96 5.80
N ALA A 69 -12.32 -6.07 7.00
CA ALA A 69 -13.00 -5.61 8.21
C ALA A 69 -13.50 -4.17 7.99
N LYS A 70 -14.78 -3.94 8.29
CA LYS A 70 -15.29 -2.57 8.40
C LYS A 70 -14.30 -1.78 9.25
N PRO A 71 -13.96 -0.54 8.88
CA PRO A 71 -13.08 0.28 9.70
C PRO A 71 -13.57 0.19 11.15
N ASN A 72 -12.72 -0.26 12.04
CA ASN A 72 -13.04 -0.20 13.46
C ASN A 72 -13.39 1.25 13.74
N ASP A 73 -14.46 1.47 14.48
CA ASP A 73 -14.77 2.81 14.96
C ASP A 73 -13.64 3.20 15.93
N ILE A 74 -12.66 3.93 15.41
CA ILE A 74 -11.45 4.35 16.13
C ILE A 74 -11.80 5.26 17.33
N ASN A 75 -13.02 5.79 17.37
CA ASN A 75 -13.51 6.64 18.44
C ASN A 75 -14.15 5.82 19.59
N ARG A 76 -14.27 4.50 19.48
CA ARG A 76 -14.77 3.67 20.57
C ARG A 76 -13.72 3.52 21.66
N SER A 77 -14.16 3.65 22.92
CA SER A 77 -13.34 3.30 24.06
C SER A 77 -12.84 1.84 23.93
N PHE A 78 -11.57 1.61 24.24
CA PHE A 78 -10.91 0.31 24.12
C PHE A 78 -10.82 -0.22 22.67
N ALA A 79 -10.88 0.66 21.64
CA ALA A 79 -10.62 0.24 20.28
C ALA A 79 -9.18 -0.29 20.14
N PRO A 80 -8.97 -1.56 19.73
CA PRO A 80 -7.64 -2.13 19.65
C PRO A 80 -6.84 -1.47 18.52
N GLY A 81 -5.54 -1.27 18.74
CA GLY A 81 -4.63 -0.71 17.73
C GLY A 81 -4.70 0.81 17.58
N VAL A 82 -5.40 1.52 18.45
CA VAL A 82 -5.43 2.99 18.49
C VAL A 82 -4.42 3.48 19.53
N PRO A 83 -3.30 4.11 19.11
CA PRO A 83 -2.33 4.66 20.05
C PRO A 83 -2.81 5.99 20.64
N ASP A 84 -2.22 6.39 21.77
CA ASP A 84 -2.37 7.72 22.32
C ASP A 84 -1.55 8.70 21.44
N LEU A 85 -2.24 9.42 20.57
CA LEU A 85 -1.61 10.38 19.66
C LEU A 85 -1.15 11.65 20.36
N ASP A 86 -1.75 12.02 21.50
CA ASP A 86 -1.38 13.20 22.26
C ASP A 86 -0.05 12.99 23.00
N ALA A 87 0.24 11.76 23.40
CA ALA A 87 1.53 11.39 23.99
C ALA A 87 2.64 11.20 22.95
N PHE A 88 2.33 11.16 21.65
CA PHE A 88 3.33 10.94 20.62
C PHE A 88 4.23 12.16 20.42
N PRO A 89 5.56 12.03 20.44
CA PRO A 89 6.50 13.15 20.39
C PRO A 89 6.68 13.70 18.95
N PHE A 90 5.64 14.32 18.39
CA PHE A 90 5.62 14.79 16.99
C PHE A 90 6.77 15.71 16.62
N ALA A 91 7.17 16.62 17.49
CA ALA A 91 8.28 17.54 17.20
C ALA A 91 9.63 16.81 17.02
N LYS A 92 9.85 15.74 17.80
CA LYS A 92 11.03 14.87 17.64
C LYS A 92 10.94 14.07 16.37
N TRP A 93 9.76 13.52 16.05
CA TRP A 93 9.49 12.78 14.84
C TRP A 93 9.73 13.60 13.58
N GLN A 94 9.19 14.84 13.51
CA GLN A 94 9.39 15.74 12.37
C GLN A 94 10.87 16.06 12.13
N ARG A 95 11.64 16.32 13.20
CA ARG A 95 13.10 16.56 13.07
C ARG A 95 13.83 15.35 12.50
N LEU A 96 13.46 14.15 12.91
CA LEU A 96 14.05 12.91 12.40
C LEU A 96 13.67 12.69 10.94
N LEU A 97 12.40 12.91 10.57
CA LEU A 97 11.95 12.84 9.17
C LEU A 97 12.77 13.79 8.29
N GLN A 98 12.88 15.06 8.65
CA GLN A 98 13.66 16.05 7.89
C GLN A 98 15.13 15.63 7.72
N ARG A 99 15.74 15.07 8.77
CA ARG A 99 17.14 14.60 8.74
C ARG A 99 17.35 13.44 7.78
N HIS A 100 16.40 12.53 7.67
CA HIS A 100 16.52 11.30 6.91
C HIS A 100 15.76 11.30 5.57
N SER A 101 14.97 12.36 5.29
CA SER A 101 14.24 12.52 4.02
C SER A 101 15.12 13.07 2.92
N THR A 102 16.16 12.35 2.54
CA THR A 102 16.98 12.69 1.37
C THR A 102 16.33 12.16 0.10
N ARG A 103 16.65 12.77 -1.08
CA ARG A 103 16.18 12.24 -2.38
C ARG A 103 16.53 10.77 -2.57
N GLN A 104 17.71 10.38 -2.14
CA GLN A 104 18.21 9.01 -2.27
C GLN A 104 17.41 8.04 -1.41
N ASN A 105 17.01 8.45 -0.20
CA ASN A 105 16.21 7.62 0.70
C ASN A 105 14.74 7.52 0.28
N ILE A 106 14.20 8.54 -0.41
CA ILE A 106 12.78 8.56 -0.79
C ILE A 106 12.55 7.97 -2.17
N ALA A 107 13.39 8.30 -3.15
CA ALA A 107 13.20 7.96 -4.56
C ALA A 107 14.28 7.02 -5.12
N GLY A 108 15.29 6.67 -4.33
CA GLY A 108 16.34 5.74 -4.70
C GLY A 108 15.85 4.29 -4.72
N ASN A 109 16.57 3.45 -5.45
CA ASN A 109 16.33 2.01 -5.43
C ASN A 109 16.73 1.46 -4.05
N GLN A 110 15.75 0.95 -3.30
CA GLN A 110 15.95 0.41 -1.96
C GLN A 110 16.26 -1.09 -2.04
N GLU A 111 17.06 -1.58 -1.11
CA GLU A 111 17.26 -3.02 -0.94
C GLU A 111 15.95 -3.72 -0.57
N VAL A 112 15.73 -4.92 -1.08
CA VAL A 112 14.52 -5.71 -0.81
C VAL A 112 14.29 -5.94 0.68
N GLN A 113 15.36 -6.08 1.45
CA GLN A 113 15.30 -6.25 2.90
C GLN A 113 15.07 -4.93 3.67
N GLY A 114 15.08 -3.80 2.99
CA GLY A 114 15.02 -2.46 3.58
C GLY A 114 16.40 -1.84 3.84
N SER A 115 16.42 -0.58 4.24
CA SER A 115 17.63 0.22 4.43
C SER A 115 18.68 -0.47 5.30
N LEU A 116 19.89 -0.64 4.78
CA LEU A 116 21.01 -1.25 5.52
C LEU A 116 21.31 -0.50 6.81
N ALA A 117 21.36 0.83 6.77
CA ALA A 117 21.61 1.65 7.96
C ALA A 117 20.57 1.42 9.08
N LEU A 118 19.29 1.23 8.71
CA LEU A 118 18.26 0.89 9.68
C LEU A 118 18.45 -0.53 10.24
N ARG A 119 18.80 -1.50 9.40
CA ARG A 119 19.02 -2.88 9.82
C ARG A 119 20.23 -3.00 10.76
N GLU A 120 21.32 -2.26 10.50
CA GLU A 120 22.49 -2.16 11.37
C GLU A 120 22.14 -1.53 12.73
N ALA A 121 21.38 -0.43 12.73
CA ALA A 121 20.92 0.20 13.96
C ALA A 121 20.01 -0.74 14.78
N LEU A 122 19.13 -1.48 14.12
CA LEU A 122 18.24 -2.45 14.77
C LEU A 122 19.04 -3.65 15.32
N SER A 123 20.07 -4.13 14.63
CA SER A 123 20.96 -5.20 15.13
C SER A 123 21.57 -4.79 16.47
N GLY A 124 22.13 -3.59 16.57
CA GLY A 124 22.66 -3.06 17.84
C GLY A 124 21.60 -2.89 18.92
N TYR A 125 20.44 -2.35 18.55
CA TYR A 125 19.32 -2.18 19.49
C TYR A 125 18.80 -3.52 20.02
N LEU A 126 18.61 -4.53 19.18
CA LEU A 126 18.15 -5.86 19.57
C LEU A 126 19.14 -6.56 20.51
N ALA A 127 20.43 -6.43 20.23
CA ALA A 127 21.47 -6.99 21.10
C ALA A 127 21.43 -6.37 22.50
N SER A 128 21.29 -5.03 22.59
CA SER A 128 21.35 -4.33 23.87
C SER A 128 20.04 -4.38 24.66
N SER A 129 18.89 -4.36 23.98
CA SER A 129 17.58 -4.22 24.65
C SER A 129 16.81 -5.53 24.77
N ARG A 130 17.11 -6.52 23.95
CA ARG A 130 16.38 -7.80 23.87
C ARG A 130 17.27 -9.02 23.98
N SER A 131 18.59 -8.85 24.10
CA SER A 131 19.59 -9.94 24.09
C SER A 131 19.50 -10.82 22.83
N VAL A 132 18.98 -10.26 21.73
CA VAL A 132 18.90 -10.94 20.44
C VAL A 132 20.11 -10.56 19.61
N HIS A 133 21.05 -11.49 19.45
CA HIS A 133 22.25 -11.29 18.65
C HIS A 133 22.02 -11.77 17.21
N CYS A 134 21.80 -10.83 16.30
CA CYS A 134 21.65 -11.10 14.87
C CYS A 134 22.41 -10.06 14.04
N SER A 135 22.92 -10.46 12.89
CA SER A 135 23.55 -9.55 11.94
C SER A 135 22.50 -8.82 11.09
N ALA A 136 22.84 -7.69 10.50
CA ALA A 136 21.94 -6.85 9.71
C ALA A 136 21.35 -7.59 8.49
N ASP A 137 22.04 -8.56 7.92
CA ASP A 137 21.58 -9.41 6.82
C ASP A 137 20.46 -10.39 7.21
N ARG A 138 20.27 -10.62 8.50
CA ARG A 138 19.15 -11.44 9.04
C ARG A 138 17.94 -10.62 9.44
N ILE A 139 17.94 -9.31 9.18
CA ILE A 139 16.83 -8.40 9.49
C ILE A 139 16.14 -7.99 8.21
N ILE A 140 14.82 -8.10 8.19
CA ILE A 140 13.97 -7.65 7.09
C ILE A 140 13.03 -6.56 7.63
N ILE A 141 13.02 -5.41 6.99
CA ILE A 141 12.09 -4.31 7.30
C ILE A 141 10.79 -4.54 6.55
N THR A 142 9.69 -4.54 7.28
CA THR A 142 8.35 -4.78 6.73
C THR A 142 7.44 -3.57 6.95
N ALA A 143 6.34 -3.51 6.19
CA ALA A 143 5.33 -2.45 6.32
C ALA A 143 4.43 -2.61 7.56
N GLY A 144 4.78 -3.49 8.48
CA GLY A 144 4.07 -3.72 9.74
C GLY A 144 4.01 -5.19 10.13
N ALA A 145 3.46 -5.45 11.31
CA ALA A 145 3.40 -6.79 11.90
C ALA A 145 2.70 -7.83 11.01
N GLN A 146 1.64 -7.43 10.31
CA GLN A 146 0.90 -8.34 9.45
C GLN A 146 1.76 -8.87 8.29
N GLN A 147 2.54 -8.01 7.65
CA GLN A 147 3.47 -8.43 6.61
C GLN A 147 4.60 -9.30 7.18
N ALA A 148 5.13 -8.94 8.36
CA ALA A 148 6.17 -9.73 9.01
C ALA A 148 5.69 -11.16 9.32
N ILE A 149 4.49 -11.29 9.88
CA ILE A 149 3.88 -12.60 10.16
C ILE A 149 3.66 -13.38 8.86
N SER A 150 3.11 -12.74 7.82
CA SER A 150 2.88 -13.40 6.53
C SER A 150 4.18 -13.95 5.94
N ILE A 151 5.24 -13.15 5.91
CA ILE A 151 6.55 -13.58 5.39
C ILE A 151 7.13 -14.71 6.25
N GLY A 152 7.04 -14.59 7.59
CA GLY A 152 7.51 -15.61 8.52
C GLY A 152 6.82 -16.95 8.31
N LEU A 153 5.48 -16.95 8.21
CA LEU A 153 4.71 -18.17 7.99
C LEU A 153 5.01 -18.80 6.62
N MET A 154 5.06 -17.99 5.55
CA MET A 154 5.40 -18.48 4.21
C MET A 154 6.82 -19.08 4.13
N ALA A 155 7.75 -18.57 4.93
CA ALA A 155 9.12 -19.05 4.93
C ALA A 155 9.33 -20.34 5.75
N THR A 156 8.40 -20.64 6.67
CA THR A 156 8.61 -21.74 7.64
C THR A 156 7.58 -22.86 7.52
N LEU A 157 6.42 -22.61 6.93
CA LEU A 157 5.31 -23.54 6.86
C LEU A 157 4.87 -23.81 5.42
N ALA A 158 4.40 -25.03 5.18
CA ALA A 158 3.76 -25.46 3.95
C ALA A 158 2.22 -25.51 4.12
N MET A 159 1.49 -25.53 3.01
CA MET A 159 0.04 -25.70 3.01
C MET A 159 -0.36 -27.01 3.72
N GLY A 160 -1.28 -26.92 4.68
CA GLY A 160 -1.74 -28.04 5.50
C GLY A 160 -0.95 -28.23 6.80
N ASP A 161 0.12 -27.47 7.02
CA ASP A 161 0.82 -27.50 8.31
C ASP A 161 -0.05 -26.91 9.43
N LYS A 162 0.15 -27.43 10.65
CA LYS A 162 -0.55 -26.95 11.84
C LYS A 162 0.20 -25.79 12.48
N ILE A 163 -0.58 -24.79 12.88
CA ILE A 163 -0.09 -23.64 13.62
C ILE A 163 -0.88 -23.47 14.92
N LEU A 164 -0.17 -23.27 16.03
CA LEU A 164 -0.74 -22.93 17.31
C LEU A 164 -0.80 -21.41 17.44
N VAL A 165 -1.98 -20.89 17.80
CA VAL A 165 -2.21 -19.44 17.96
C VAL A 165 -2.89 -19.21 19.30
N GLU A 166 -2.43 -18.16 20.00
CA GLU A 166 -3.07 -17.68 21.24
C GLU A 166 -4.51 -17.23 20.94
N GLU A 167 -5.47 -17.73 21.77
CA GLU A 167 -6.89 -17.35 21.66
C GLU A 167 -7.41 -16.98 23.06
N PRO A 168 -7.81 -15.71 23.31
CA PRO A 168 -7.90 -14.60 22.37
C PRO A 168 -6.54 -13.98 22.02
N GLY A 169 -6.31 -13.71 20.73
CA GLY A 169 -5.05 -13.19 20.21
C GLY A 169 -5.23 -12.14 19.11
N TYR A 170 -4.18 -11.96 18.30
CA TYR A 170 -4.19 -11.00 17.19
C TYR A 170 -5.02 -11.53 16.01
N ARG A 171 -6.26 -11.07 15.90
CA ARG A 171 -7.26 -11.55 14.94
C ARG A 171 -6.83 -11.52 13.45
N GLN A 172 -5.89 -10.65 13.07
CA GLN A 172 -5.42 -10.58 11.68
C GLN A 172 -4.60 -11.82 11.27
N VAL A 173 -4.04 -12.54 12.24
CA VAL A 173 -3.31 -13.80 12.00
C VAL A 173 -4.23 -14.85 11.40
N HIS A 174 -5.48 -14.96 11.86
CA HIS A 174 -6.44 -15.94 11.35
C HIS A 174 -6.65 -15.79 9.85
N LYS A 175 -6.75 -14.54 9.33
CA LYS A 175 -6.88 -14.29 7.89
C LYS A 175 -5.66 -14.73 7.09
N ILE A 176 -4.47 -14.59 7.66
CA ILE A 176 -3.22 -15.03 7.02
C ILE A 176 -3.18 -16.56 6.99
N ILE A 177 -3.57 -17.21 8.09
CA ILE A 177 -3.65 -18.68 8.20
C ILE A 177 -4.61 -19.24 7.17
N ASP A 178 -5.82 -18.66 7.05
CA ASP A 178 -6.82 -19.06 6.05
C ASP A 178 -6.28 -18.88 4.62
N LEU A 179 -5.60 -17.76 4.34
CA LEU A 179 -5.03 -17.47 3.04
C LEU A 179 -3.93 -18.48 2.65
N LEU A 180 -3.10 -18.84 3.62
CA LEU A 180 -2.00 -19.80 3.44
C LEU A 180 -2.48 -21.25 3.53
N ARG A 181 -3.78 -21.50 3.82
CA ARG A 181 -4.37 -22.83 3.98
C ARG A 181 -3.65 -23.66 5.03
N LEU A 182 -3.32 -23.04 6.16
CA LEU A 182 -2.76 -23.72 7.33
C LEU A 182 -3.89 -24.23 8.23
N GLU A 183 -3.63 -25.25 9.02
CA GLU A 183 -4.55 -25.75 10.03
C GLU A 183 -4.34 -25.00 11.34
N LEU A 184 -5.39 -24.27 11.79
CA LEU A 184 -5.37 -23.51 13.04
C LEU A 184 -5.70 -24.40 14.23
N ASP A 185 -4.90 -24.31 15.30
CA ASP A 185 -5.21 -24.83 16.62
C ASP A 185 -5.07 -23.70 17.65
N GLY A 186 -6.11 -23.47 18.46
CA GLY A 186 -6.15 -22.41 19.43
C GLY A 186 -5.60 -22.86 20.79
N VAL A 187 -4.79 -22.02 21.42
CA VAL A 187 -4.27 -22.23 22.76
C VAL A 187 -4.73 -21.09 23.65
N SER A 188 -5.43 -21.41 24.73
CA SER A 188 -5.91 -20.46 25.75
C SER A 188 -4.92 -20.30 26.89
#